data_94a744713073329ecdc660fb194825ed
#
_entry.id   94a744713073329ecdc660fb194825ed
#
_cell.length_a   1.000
_cell.length_b   1.000
_cell.length_c   1.000
_cell.angle_alpha   90.00
_cell.angle_beta   90.00
_cell.angle_gamma   90.00
#
_symmetry.space_group_name_H-M   'P 1'
#
loop_
_entity.id
_entity.type
_entity.pdbx_description
1 polymer ?
#
loop_
_entity_poly.entity_id
_entity_poly.type
_entity_poly.pdbx_seq_one_letter_code
_entity_poly.pdbx_strand_id
1 'polypeptide(L)'
;IVLSVSLTGGLMVAYQSIMSQEASNPINALSAGFKKFFPLLGATILSSLLIGLGAILLILPAFYFMGRIYLFPAYIMFEDKGVMDSLRSSWEATDEHGTTLFFLTFVFFALTLVAGSLMSGVIFDGNPVAATIGAGLVEYVCILPWMYIYFSLYKSIKS
;
A
#
# COMPACT_ATOMS: atom_id res chain seq x y z
N ILE A 1 3.76 -12.84 -2.59
CA ILE A 1 4.38 -12.04 -1.51
C ILE A 1 5.61 -11.31 -2.05
N VAL A 2 6.66 -12.00 -2.57
CA VAL A 2 7.88 -11.35 -3.08
C VAL A 2 7.55 -10.28 -4.13
N LEU A 3 6.75 -10.64 -5.13
CA LEU A 3 6.36 -9.73 -6.19
C LEU A 3 5.54 -8.55 -5.65
N SER A 4 4.60 -8.78 -4.75
CA SER A 4 3.75 -7.71 -4.17
C SER A 4 4.57 -6.70 -3.38
N VAL A 5 5.51 -7.16 -2.53
CA VAL A 5 6.37 -6.29 -1.73
C VAL A 5 7.31 -5.48 -2.63
N SER A 6 7.91 -6.11 -3.65
CA SER A 6 8.79 -5.42 -4.61
C SER A 6 8.01 -4.44 -5.49
N LEU A 7 6.77 -4.79 -5.86
CA LEU A 7 5.89 -3.91 -6.64
C LEU A 7 5.53 -2.63 -5.86
N THR A 8 5.28 -2.73 -4.55
CA THR A 8 5.00 -1.57 -3.71
C THR A 8 6.15 -0.55 -3.76
N GLY A 9 7.40 -1.00 -3.59
CA GLY A 9 8.58 -0.14 -3.73
C GLY A 9 8.76 0.39 -5.16
N GLY A 10 8.56 -0.46 -6.16
CA GLY A 10 8.66 -0.08 -7.57
C GLY A 10 7.64 0.98 -7.99
N LEU A 11 6.41 0.89 -7.50
CA LEU A 11 5.36 1.90 -7.76
C LEU A 11 5.72 3.26 -7.18
N MET A 12 6.30 3.33 -5.99
CA MET A 12 6.78 4.59 -5.42
C MET A 12 7.82 5.27 -6.32
N VAL A 13 8.79 4.51 -6.81
CA VAL A 13 9.82 5.02 -7.74
C VAL A 13 9.22 5.44 -9.08
N ALA A 14 8.27 4.65 -9.62
CA ALA A 14 7.60 4.98 -10.87
C ALA A 14 6.79 6.29 -10.75
N TYR A 15 6.06 6.49 -9.67
CA TYR A 15 5.32 7.74 -9.44
C TYR A 15 6.25 8.95 -9.30
N GLN A 16 7.38 8.79 -8.61
CA GLN A 16 8.36 9.87 -8.51
C GLN A 16 8.90 10.27 -9.90
N SER A 17 9.26 9.31 -10.75
CA SER A 17 9.78 9.58 -12.08
C SER A 17 8.74 10.23 -13.01
N ILE A 18 7.46 9.81 -12.90
CA ILE A 18 6.37 10.46 -13.63
C ILE A 18 6.22 11.93 -13.20
N MET A 19 6.29 12.21 -11.90
CA MET A 19 6.14 13.58 -11.39
C MET A 19 7.36 14.47 -11.64
N SER A 20 8.56 13.90 -11.71
CA SER A 20 9.79 14.63 -12.07
C SER A 20 9.96 14.80 -13.58
N GLN A 21 9.03 14.28 -14.40
CA GLN A 21 9.11 14.25 -15.87
C GLN A 21 10.37 13.56 -16.41
N GLU A 22 11.00 12.73 -15.60
CA GLU A 22 12.10 11.89 -16.02
C GLU A 22 11.57 10.61 -16.67
N ALA A 23 12.12 10.26 -17.84
CA ALA A 23 11.79 9.01 -18.51
C ALA A 23 12.29 7.82 -17.65
N SER A 24 11.38 7.19 -16.88
CA SER A 24 11.75 5.99 -16.17
C SER A 24 11.41 4.74 -16.97
N ASN A 25 12.38 3.84 -17.02
CA ASN A 25 12.13 2.51 -17.54
C ASN A 25 11.42 1.70 -16.44
N PRO A 26 10.24 1.09 -16.69
CA PRO A 26 9.51 0.28 -15.71
C PRO A 26 10.37 -0.82 -15.06
N ILE A 27 11.32 -1.38 -15.81
CA ILE A 27 12.27 -2.38 -15.31
C ILE A 27 13.18 -1.80 -14.23
N ASN A 28 13.63 -0.55 -14.38
CA ASN A 28 14.48 0.13 -13.38
C ASN A 28 13.69 0.42 -12.09
N ALA A 29 12.45 0.85 -12.20
CA ALA A 29 11.57 1.05 -11.05
C ALA A 29 11.33 -0.26 -10.28
N LEU A 30 11.04 -1.35 -10.98
CA LEU A 30 10.87 -2.66 -10.36
C LEU A 30 12.17 -3.16 -9.71
N SER A 31 13.32 -2.99 -10.37
CA SER A 31 14.64 -3.37 -9.82
C SER A 31 14.98 -2.60 -8.54
N ALA A 32 14.59 -1.34 -8.43
CA ALA A 32 14.74 -0.55 -7.20
C ALA A 32 13.91 -1.14 -6.05
N GLY A 33 12.67 -1.56 -6.31
CA GLY A 33 11.84 -2.28 -5.34
C GLY A 33 12.48 -3.58 -4.87
N PHE A 34 13.10 -4.36 -5.78
CA PHE A 34 13.83 -5.58 -5.42
C PHE A 34 15.09 -5.30 -4.56
N LYS A 35 15.82 -4.23 -4.82
CA LYS A 35 17.00 -3.84 -4.01
C LYS A 35 16.61 -3.53 -2.56
N LYS A 36 15.42 -2.98 -2.32
CA LYS A 36 14.89 -2.67 -0.98
C LYS A 36 13.94 -3.75 -0.44
N PHE A 37 13.96 -4.95 -1.03
CA PHE A 37 13.06 -6.05 -0.69
C PHE A 37 13.06 -6.39 0.81
N PHE A 38 14.23 -6.58 1.42
CA PHE A 38 14.31 -6.98 2.82
C PHE A 38 13.76 -5.91 3.79
N PRO A 39 14.12 -4.63 3.69
CA PRO A 39 13.50 -3.58 4.51
C PRO A 39 11.99 -3.48 4.29
N LEU A 40 11.53 -3.55 3.04
CA LEU A 40 10.10 -3.51 2.72
C LEU A 40 9.36 -4.71 3.29
N LEU A 41 9.94 -5.92 3.17
CA LEU A 41 9.37 -7.14 3.74
C LEU A 41 9.28 -7.05 5.27
N GLY A 42 10.35 -6.62 5.94
CA GLY A 42 10.36 -6.44 7.40
C GLY A 42 9.30 -5.44 7.86
N ALA A 43 9.19 -4.31 7.18
CA ALA A 43 8.16 -3.31 7.48
C ALA A 43 6.75 -3.85 7.20
N THR A 44 6.55 -4.61 6.13
CA THR A 44 5.25 -5.23 5.81
C THR A 44 4.84 -6.24 6.87
N ILE A 45 5.76 -7.10 7.33
CA ILE A 45 5.47 -8.08 8.39
C ILE A 45 5.10 -7.36 9.69
N LEU A 46 5.89 -6.37 10.10
CA LEU A 46 5.64 -5.63 11.33
C LEU A 46 4.34 -4.83 11.26
N SER A 47 4.05 -4.19 10.12
CA SER A 47 2.76 -3.52 9.87
C SER A 47 1.60 -4.50 9.97
N SER A 48 1.72 -5.71 9.38
CA SER A 48 0.67 -6.73 9.43
C SER A 48 0.40 -7.21 10.85
N LEU A 49 1.44 -7.35 11.67
CA LEU A 49 1.28 -7.70 13.09
C LEU A 49 0.54 -6.59 13.86
N LEU A 50 0.90 -5.33 13.66
CA LEU A 50 0.24 -4.20 14.32
C LEU A 50 -1.23 -4.07 13.89
N ILE A 51 -1.51 -4.21 12.60
CA ILE A 51 -2.87 -4.18 12.05
C ILE A 51 -3.67 -5.39 12.57
N GLY A 52 -3.06 -6.58 12.62
CA GLY A 52 -3.69 -7.79 13.14
C GLY A 52 -4.06 -7.67 14.62
N LEU A 53 -3.18 -7.12 15.45
CA LEU A 53 -3.49 -6.82 16.86
C LEU A 53 -4.64 -5.81 16.98
N GLY A 54 -4.66 -4.77 16.14
CA GLY A 54 -5.75 -3.81 16.07
C GLY A 54 -7.09 -4.46 15.67
N ALA A 55 -7.05 -5.43 14.74
CA ALA A 55 -8.23 -6.15 14.29
C ALA A 55 -8.80 -7.09 15.36
N ILE A 56 -7.94 -7.71 16.17
CA ILE A 56 -8.35 -8.57 17.31
C ILE A 56 -9.05 -7.73 18.39
N LEU A 57 -8.55 -6.52 18.66
CA LEU A 57 -9.14 -5.63 19.67
C LEU A 57 -10.48 -5.02 19.22
N LEU A 58 -10.55 -4.54 17.99
CA LEU A 58 -11.75 -4.01 17.33
C LEU A 58 -11.41 -3.70 15.86
N ILE A 59 -12.25 -4.08 14.92
CA ILE A 59 -12.02 -3.89 13.47
C ILE A 59 -11.74 -2.42 13.10
N LEU A 60 -12.43 -1.46 13.74
CA LEU A 60 -12.25 -0.02 13.47
C LEU A 60 -10.84 0.51 13.75
N PRO A 61 -10.17 0.19 14.89
CA PRO A 61 -8.79 0.60 15.10
C PRO A 61 -7.82 0.05 14.04
N ALA A 62 -8.07 -1.14 13.49
CA ALA A 62 -7.20 -1.70 12.46
C ALA A 62 -7.13 -0.80 11.21
N PHE A 63 -8.26 -0.25 10.77
CA PHE A 63 -8.29 0.71 9.66
C PHE A 63 -7.56 2.01 9.98
N TYR A 64 -7.63 2.47 11.22
CA TYR A 64 -6.89 3.64 11.67
C TYR A 64 -5.37 3.40 11.64
N PHE A 65 -4.91 2.27 12.19
CA PHE A 65 -3.50 1.88 12.13
C PHE A 65 -3.02 1.69 10.70
N MET A 66 -3.82 1.00 9.87
CA MET A 66 -3.52 0.79 8.45
C MET A 66 -3.33 2.14 7.74
N GLY A 67 -4.27 3.08 7.89
CA GLY A 67 -4.18 4.40 7.26
C GLY A 67 -2.92 5.16 7.67
N ARG A 68 -2.52 5.09 8.94
CA ARG A 68 -1.37 5.84 9.45
C ARG A 68 -0.01 5.22 9.13
N ILE A 69 0.06 3.90 9.03
CA ILE A 69 1.33 3.20 8.83
C ILE A 69 1.70 3.11 7.34
N TYR A 70 0.74 3.12 6.44
CA TYR A 70 0.96 2.81 5.02
C TYR A 70 1.86 3.78 4.24
N LEU A 71 2.38 4.84 4.87
CA LEU A 71 3.38 5.75 4.29
C LEU A 71 4.82 5.20 4.41
N PHE A 72 5.04 4.11 5.18
CA PHE A 72 6.37 3.54 5.39
C PHE A 72 7.16 3.21 4.11
N PRO A 73 6.54 2.76 2.99
CA PRO A 73 7.30 2.44 1.79
C PRO A 73 8.03 3.66 1.22
N ALA A 74 7.43 4.86 1.32
CA ALA A 74 8.06 6.09 0.86
C ALA A 74 9.32 6.40 1.70
N TYR A 75 9.26 6.25 3.02
CA TYR A 75 10.41 6.48 3.90
C TYR A 75 11.55 5.48 3.68
N ILE A 76 11.24 4.21 3.38
CA ILE A 76 12.26 3.21 3.04
C ILE A 76 12.88 3.49 1.68
N MET A 77 12.07 3.87 0.68
CA MET A 77 12.54 4.04 -0.69
C MET A 77 13.31 5.34 -0.90
N PHE A 78 12.89 6.43 -0.29
CA PHE A 78 13.44 7.77 -0.56
C PHE A 78 14.37 8.28 0.55
N GLU A 79 14.23 7.80 1.78
CA GLU A 79 15.04 8.26 2.91
C GLU A 79 15.97 7.18 3.48
N ASP A 80 15.99 5.99 2.89
CA ASP A 80 16.80 4.85 3.34
C ASP A 80 16.62 4.49 4.83
N LYS A 81 15.45 4.79 5.40
CA LYS A 81 15.16 4.51 6.80
C LYS A 81 15.03 3.02 7.07
N GLY A 82 15.46 2.62 8.25
CA GLY A 82 15.24 1.27 8.76
C GLY A 82 13.75 0.99 9.00
N VAL A 83 13.42 -0.29 9.25
CA VAL A 83 12.02 -0.75 9.43
C VAL A 83 11.29 0.05 10.51
N MET A 84 11.85 0.12 11.73
CA MET A 84 11.20 0.81 12.85
C MET A 84 11.10 2.32 12.63
N ASP A 85 12.16 2.92 12.10
CA ASP A 85 12.20 4.36 11.85
C ASP A 85 11.22 4.77 10.75
N SER A 86 11.01 3.94 9.73
CA SER A 86 10.05 4.19 8.66
C SER A 86 8.60 4.11 9.17
N LEU A 87 8.28 3.13 10.01
CA LEU A 87 6.96 3.00 10.63
C LEU A 87 6.66 4.17 11.58
N ARG A 88 7.64 4.53 12.42
CA ARG A 88 7.53 5.67 13.32
C ARG A 88 7.36 6.98 12.55
N SER A 89 8.16 7.21 11.52
CA SER A 89 8.06 8.40 10.68
C SER A 89 6.72 8.47 9.94
N SER A 90 6.19 7.34 9.45
CA SER A 90 4.86 7.26 8.87
C SER A 90 3.78 7.67 9.88
N TRP A 91 3.87 7.16 11.11
CA TRP A 91 2.94 7.47 12.17
C TRP A 91 2.96 8.96 12.55
N GLU A 92 4.14 9.54 12.77
CA GLU A 92 4.31 10.95 13.13
C GLU A 92 3.85 11.88 12.01
N ALA A 93 4.23 11.58 10.75
CA ALA A 93 3.88 12.41 9.61
C ALA A 93 2.38 12.41 9.25
N THR A 94 1.65 11.38 9.64
CA THR A 94 0.21 11.25 9.38
C THR A 94 -0.67 11.70 10.55
N ASP A 95 -0.12 12.31 11.58
CA ASP A 95 -0.85 12.64 12.81
C ASP A 95 -2.02 13.60 12.54
N GLU A 96 -1.79 14.66 11.79
CA GLU A 96 -2.81 15.64 11.41
C GLU A 96 -3.88 15.07 10.44
N HIS A 97 -3.56 14.01 9.72
CA HIS A 97 -4.41 13.42 8.69
C HIS A 97 -5.04 12.07 9.08
N GLY A 98 -4.85 11.65 10.33
CA GLY A 98 -5.25 10.32 10.80
C GLY A 98 -6.72 9.96 10.53
N THR A 99 -7.65 10.89 10.78
CA THR A 99 -9.08 10.68 10.53
C THR A 99 -9.38 10.58 9.03
N THR A 100 -8.77 11.44 8.21
CA THR A 100 -8.95 11.40 6.75
C THR A 100 -8.43 10.10 6.16
N LEU A 101 -7.26 9.66 6.61
CA LEU A 101 -6.64 8.41 6.19
C LEU A 101 -7.45 7.19 6.65
N PHE A 102 -8.07 7.24 7.83
CA PHE A 102 -8.99 6.22 8.29
C PHE A 102 -10.17 6.05 7.33
N PHE A 103 -10.90 7.13 7.01
CA PHE A 103 -12.02 7.07 6.08
C PHE A 103 -11.60 6.64 4.68
N LEU A 104 -10.47 7.15 4.20
CA LEU A 104 -9.91 6.76 2.92
C LEU A 104 -9.64 5.26 2.87
N THR A 105 -8.94 4.72 3.89
CA THR A 105 -8.64 3.29 4.02
C THR A 105 -9.91 2.45 4.06
N PHE A 106 -10.90 2.88 4.83
CA PHE A 106 -12.18 2.21 4.94
C PHE A 106 -12.93 2.16 3.60
N VAL A 107 -12.98 3.28 2.87
CA VAL A 107 -13.65 3.36 1.56
C VAL A 107 -12.94 2.47 0.53
N PHE A 108 -11.62 2.52 0.44
CA PHE A 108 -10.87 1.67 -0.49
C PHE A 108 -11.03 0.18 -0.17
N PHE A 109 -11.02 -0.18 1.12
CA PHE A 109 -11.24 -1.55 1.54
C PHE A 109 -12.66 -2.03 1.21
N ALA A 110 -13.67 -1.22 1.49
CA ALA A 110 -15.06 -1.53 1.15
C ALA A 110 -15.25 -1.68 -0.37
N LEU A 111 -14.64 -0.78 -1.16
CA LEU A 111 -14.68 -0.85 -2.62
C LEU A 111 -14.04 -2.15 -3.14
N THR A 112 -12.88 -2.52 -2.61
CA THR A 112 -12.18 -3.75 -3.00
C THR A 112 -12.99 -4.99 -2.62
N LEU A 113 -13.61 -5.01 -1.43
CA LEU A 113 -14.50 -6.10 -1.00
C LEU A 113 -15.70 -6.25 -1.92
N VAL A 114 -16.41 -5.15 -2.22
CA VAL A 114 -17.59 -5.17 -3.09
C VAL A 114 -17.21 -5.62 -4.49
N ALA A 115 -16.17 -5.04 -5.08
CA ALA A 115 -15.73 -5.40 -6.42
C ALA A 115 -15.22 -6.86 -6.49
N GLY A 116 -14.48 -7.33 -5.49
CA GLY A 116 -14.03 -8.71 -5.39
C GLY A 116 -15.21 -9.69 -5.24
N SER A 117 -16.23 -9.34 -4.44
CA SER A 117 -17.43 -10.15 -4.26
C SER A 117 -18.26 -10.24 -5.55
N LEU A 118 -18.38 -9.13 -6.28
CA LEU A 118 -19.05 -9.13 -7.60
C LEU A 118 -18.31 -10.00 -8.62
N MET A 119 -16.98 -9.91 -8.64
CA MET A 119 -16.18 -10.76 -9.53
C MET A 119 -16.36 -12.25 -9.21
N SER A 120 -16.29 -12.63 -7.95
CA SER A 120 -16.39 -14.03 -7.53
C SER A 120 -17.80 -14.59 -7.59
N GLY A 121 -18.81 -13.81 -7.20
CA GLY A 121 -20.17 -14.32 -7.02
C GLY A 121 -21.11 -14.08 -8.22
N VAL A 122 -20.81 -13.12 -9.10
CA VAL A 122 -21.70 -12.75 -10.20
C VAL A 122 -21.06 -13.04 -11.57
N ILE A 123 -19.79 -12.62 -11.75
CA ILE A 123 -19.15 -12.69 -13.07
C ILE A 123 -18.54 -14.07 -13.34
N PHE A 124 -17.95 -14.69 -12.32
CA PHE A 124 -17.23 -15.96 -12.43
C PHE A 124 -17.87 -17.07 -11.59
N ASP A 125 -19.19 -17.01 -11.39
CA ASP A 125 -19.93 -18.03 -10.64
C ASP A 125 -19.68 -19.43 -11.24
N GLY A 126 -19.33 -20.37 -10.37
CA GLY A 126 -18.99 -21.76 -10.76
C GLY A 126 -17.55 -21.98 -11.27
N ASN A 127 -16.72 -20.95 -11.41
CA ASN A 127 -15.31 -21.12 -11.78
C ASN A 127 -14.37 -20.48 -10.74
N PRO A 128 -13.91 -21.25 -9.73
CA PRO A 128 -13.10 -20.71 -8.63
C PRO A 128 -11.75 -20.16 -9.08
N VAL A 129 -11.15 -20.69 -10.15
CA VAL A 129 -9.87 -20.19 -10.69
C VAL A 129 -10.07 -18.81 -11.32
N ALA A 130 -11.08 -18.66 -12.17
CA ALA A 130 -11.40 -17.38 -12.80
C ALA A 130 -11.83 -16.34 -11.76
N ALA A 131 -12.59 -16.72 -10.74
CA ALA A 131 -12.98 -15.87 -9.63
C ALA A 131 -11.76 -15.33 -8.85
N THR A 132 -10.80 -16.20 -8.55
CA THR A 132 -9.56 -15.82 -7.84
C THR A 132 -8.71 -14.87 -8.68
N ILE A 133 -8.57 -15.14 -9.98
CA ILE A 133 -7.82 -14.25 -10.89
C ILE A 133 -8.53 -12.90 -11.01
N GLY A 134 -9.85 -12.89 -11.20
CA GLY A 134 -10.65 -11.67 -11.30
C GLY A 134 -10.57 -10.81 -10.04
N ALA A 135 -10.70 -11.40 -8.86
CA ALA A 135 -10.55 -10.70 -7.58
C ALA A 135 -9.13 -10.11 -7.41
N GLY A 136 -8.10 -10.87 -7.77
CA GLY A 136 -6.72 -10.39 -7.75
C GLY A 136 -6.48 -9.22 -8.72
N LEU A 137 -7.05 -9.23 -9.91
CA LEU A 137 -6.97 -8.10 -10.84
C LEU A 137 -7.62 -6.84 -10.27
N VAL A 138 -8.79 -6.96 -9.64
CA VAL A 138 -9.46 -5.84 -8.96
C VAL A 138 -8.57 -5.27 -7.85
N GLU A 139 -7.97 -6.14 -7.04
CA GLU A 139 -7.05 -5.72 -5.98
C GLU A 139 -5.88 -4.91 -6.55
N TYR A 140 -5.23 -5.39 -7.61
CA TYR A 140 -4.12 -4.68 -8.26
C TYR A 140 -4.54 -3.36 -8.90
N VAL A 141 -5.73 -3.27 -9.48
CA VAL A 141 -6.26 -2.02 -10.04
C VAL A 141 -6.54 -1.01 -8.92
N CYS A 142 -7.08 -1.46 -7.79
CA CYS A 142 -7.37 -0.59 -6.65
C CYS A 142 -6.09 -0.11 -5.92
N ILE A 143 -5.01 -0.89 -5.91
CA ILE A 143 -3.77 -0.50 -5.24
C ILE A 143 -3.07 0.70 -5.91
N LEU A 144 -3.24 0.88 -7.23
CA LEU A 144 -2.61 1.99 -7.96
C LEU A 144 -3.06 3.37 -7.44
N PRO A 145 -4.36 3.72 -7.42
CA PRO A 145 -4.79 5.02 -6.88
C PRO A 145 -4.49 5.15 -5.38
N TRP A 146 -4.56 4.05 -4.63
CA TRP A 146 -4.19 4.01 -3.23
C TRP A 146 -2.74 4.45 -3.00
N MET A 147 -1.79 3.82 -3.69
CA MET A 147 -0.36 4.14 -3.58
C MET A 147 -0.05 5.55 -4.07
N TYR A 148 -0.77 6.04 -5.09
CA TYR A 148 -0.62 7.41 -5.58
C TYR A 148 -1.00 8.44 -4.52
N ILE A 149 -2.08 8.22 -3.77
CA ILE A 149 -2.52 9.12 -2.69
C ILE A 149 -1.44 9.20 -1.59
N TYR A 150 -0.89 8.05 -1.17
CA TYR A 150 0.18 8.02 -0.17
C TYR A 150 1.47 8.67 -0.66
N PHE A 151 1.82 8.47 -1.91
CA PHE A 151 2.96 9.15 -2.52
C PHE A 151 2.76 10.67 -2.58
N SER A 152 1.57 11.12 -2.99
CA SER A 152 1.22 12.55 -3.03
C SER A 152 1.26 13.18 -1.63
N LEU A 153 0.73 12.47 -0.62
CA LEU A 153 0.80 12.90 0.77
C LEU A 153 2.25 13.01 1.26
N TYR A 154 3.10 12.01 0.98
CA TYR A 154 4.52 12.06 1.32
C TYR A 154 5.19 13.30 0.73
N LYS A 155 4.92 13.60 -0.52
CA LYS A 155 5.48 14.77 -1.20
C LYS A 155 4.99 16.08 -0.61
N SER A 156 3.71 16.16 -0.24
CA SER A 156 3.12 17.34 0.43
C SER A 156 3.71 17.60 1.82
N ILE A 157 4.06 16.55 2.57
CA ILE A 157 4.69 16.67 3.89
C ILE A 157 6.15 17.16 3.77
N LYS A 158 6.83 16.86 2.66
CA LYS A 158 8.24 17.19 2.43
C LYS A 158 8.46 18.51 1.65
N SER A 159 7.40 19.11 1.12
CA SER A 159 7.45 20.42 0.46
C SER A 159 7.35 21.56 1.47
#